data_8ddde2c8edb5dca9836d6f02041e6956
#
_entry.id   8ddde2c8edb5dca9836d6f02041e6956
#
_cell.length_a   1.000
_cell.length_b   1.000
_cell.length_c   1.000
_cell.angle_alpha   90.00
_cell.angle_beta   90.00
_cell.angle_gamma   90.00
#
_symmetry.space_group_name_H-M   'P 1'
#
loop_
_entity.id
_entity.type
_entity.pdbx_description
1 polymer ?
#
loop_
_entity_poly.entity_id
_entity_poly.type
_entity_poly.pdbx_seq_one_letter_code
_entity_poly.pdbx_strand_id
1 'polypeptide(L)'
;MLTHEFGIMNEVPEKIFYSKYEPEKYNCISVDDELVLQIAERISEINMYWHTLDRLGKGLAYYGITLIPPSAFSELLSVIEDIPDLRELAELLKQAKRQNAFVIHFGV
;
A
#
# COMPACT_ATOMS: atom_id res chain seq x y z
N MET A 1 7.53 -2.64 18.33
CA MET A 1 6.37 -3.08 17.54
C MET A 1 6.63 -2.80 16.08
N LEU A 2 6.41 -3.79 15.22
CA LEU A 2 6.60 -3.62 13.78
C LEU A 2 5.38 -2.97 13.16
N THR A 3 5.62 -2.01 12.28
CA THR A 3 4.56 -1.34 11.54
C THR A 3 4.90 -1.29 10.05
N HIS A 4 3.84 -1.23 9.25
CA HIS A 4 3.92 -0.91 7.82
C HIS A 4 3.46 0.53 7.65
N GLU A 5 4.03 1.23 6.67
CA GLU A 5 3.67 2.62 6.39
C GLU A 5 3.00 2.72 5.03
N PHE A 6 1.92 3.48 4.96
CA PHE A 6 1.18 3.69 3.70
C PHE A 6 0.98 5.17 3.46
N GLY A 7 1.27 5.64 2.26
CA GLY A 7 1.08 7.05 1.93
C GLY A 7 0.62 7.24 0.49
N ILE A 8 -0.04 8.37 0.23
CA ILE A 8 -0.49 8.72 -1.10
C ILE A 8 0.67 9.37 -1.86
N MET A 9 0.92 8.90 -3.08
CA MET A 9 1.92 9.52 -3.96
C MET A 9 1.24 10.66 -4.71
N ASN A 10 1.71 11.89 -4.48
CA ASN A 10 1.13 13.07 -5.12
C ASN A 10 1.46 13.18 -6.60
N GLU A 11 2.47 12.43 -7.03
CA GLU A 11 2.90 12.41 -8.42
C GLU A 11 2.85 10.98 -8.96
N VAL A 12 2.72 10.85 -10.28
CA VAL A 12 2.80 9.54 -10.91
C VAL A 12 4.16 8.93 -10.59
N PRO A 13 4.22 7.65 -10.18
CA PRO A 13 5.50 7.03 -9.90
C PRO A 13 6.44 7.10 -11.09
N GLU A 14 7.71 7.43 -10.82
CA GLU A 14 8.74 7.46 -11.84
C GLU A 14 9.19 6.05 -12.19
N LYS A 15 9.79 5.89 -13.38
CA LYS A 15 10.36 4.61 -13.79
C LYS A 15 11.74 4.44 -13.19
N ILE A 16 11.79 4.40 -11.86
CA ILE A 16 13.03 4.21 -11.09
C ILE A 16 12.82 3.04 -10.14
N PHE A 17 13.87 2.60 -9.49
CA PHE A 17 13.80 1.59 -8.46
C PHE A 17 13.67 2.30 -7.10
N TYR A 18 12.52 2.16 -6.46
CA TYR A 18 12.27 2.74 -5.15
C TYR A 18 12.89 1.85 -4.09
N SER A 19 13.95 2.33 -3.43
CA SER A 19 14.69 1.56 -2.42
C SER A 19 14.86 2.30 -1.11
N LYS A 20 14.56 3.61 -1.08
CA LYS A 20 14.75 4.41 0.12
C LYS A 20 13.52 4.39 1.01
N TYR A 21 13.74 4.14 2.29
CA TYR A 21 12.68 4.15 3.29
C TYR A 21 12.41 5.60 3.69
N GLU A 22 11.37 6.20 3.12
CA GLU A 22 11.07 7.63 3.28
C GLU A 22 9.58 7.87 3.59
N PRO A 23 9.02 7.28 4.67
CA PRO A 23 7.58 7.43 4.93
C PRO A 23 7.14 8.88 5.18
N GLU A 24 7.99 9.72 5.74
CA GLU A 24 7.64 11.11 6.01
C GLU A 24 7.47 11.93 4.72
N LYS A 25 8.10 11.50 3.64
CA LYS A 25 7.95 12.17 2.34
C LYS A 25 6.53 12.08 1.80
N TYR A 26 5.79 11.06 2.20
CA TYR A 26 4.45 10.77 1.70
C TYR A 26 3.37 10.94 2.75
N ASN A 27 3.69 11.52 3.91
CA ASN A 27 2.75 11.64 5.03
C ASN A 27 2.09 10.32 5.38
N CYS A 28 2.89 9.28 5.49
CA CYS A 28 2.37 7.93 5.69
C CYS A 28 1.63 7.78 7.02
N ILE A 29 0.61 6.93 6.99
CA ILE A 29 0.01 6.38 8.22
C ILE A 29 0.73 5.08 8.57
N SER A 30 0.73 4.74 9.85
CA SER A 30 1.32 3.49 10.34
C SER A 30 0.22 2.47 10.59
N VAL A 31 0.44 1.24 10.15
CA VAL A 31 -0.47 0.13 10.37
C VAL A 31 0.31 -1.00 11.05
N ASP A 32 -0.22 -1.52 12.15
CA ASP A 32 0.44 -2.61 12.88
C ASP A 32 0.64 -3.83 12.00
N ASP A 33 1.80 -4.46 12.15
CA ASP A 33 2.14 -5.67 11.40
C ASP A 33 1.12 -6.79 11.57
N GLU A 34 0.58 -6.94 12.78
CA GLU A 34 -0.43 -7.96 13.03
C GLU A 34 -1.67 -7.79 12.16
N LEU A 35 -2.08 -6.56 11.91
CA LEU A 35 -3.22 -6.27 11.04
C LEU A 35 -2.90 -6.60 9.58
N VAL A 36 -1.70 -6.29 9.15
CA VAL A 36 -1.25 -6.63 7.79
C VAL A 36 -1.21 -8.15 7.61
N LEU A 37 -0.71 -8.87 8.61
CA LEU A 37 -0.67 -10.34 8.56
C LEU A 37 -2.07 -10.95 8.49
N GLN A 38 -3.07 -10.35 9.16
CA GLN A 38 -4.45 -10.84 9.11
C GLN A 38 -5.03 -10.81 7.70
N ILE A 39 -4.63 -9.86 6.88
CA ILE A 39 -5.17 -9.69 5.53
C ILE A 39 -4.25 -10.24 4.44
N ALA A 40 -3.01 -10.59 4.78
CA ALA A 40 -1.98 -10.91 3.80
C ALA A 40 -2.41 -11.98 2.80
N GLU A 41 -3.00 -13.08 3.27
CA GLU A 41 -3.44 -14.15 2.40
C GLU A 41 -4.57 -13.69 1.47
N ARG A 42 -5.50 -12.90 1.99
CA ARG A 42 -6.66 -12.43 1.23
C ARG A 42 -6.30 -11.44 0.12
N ILE A 43 -5.17 -10.75 0.24
CA ILE A 43 -4.71 -9.80 -0.76
C ILE A 43 -3.56 -10.33 -1.62
N SER A 44 -3.15 -11.58 -1.40
CA SER A 44 -1.96 -12.18 -2.03
C SER A 44 -2.05 -12.33 -3.54
N GLU A 45 -3.24 -12.24 -4.13
CA GLU A 45 -3.43 -12.36 -5.57
C GLU A 45 -3.68 -11.01 -6.26
N ILE A 46 -3.71 -9.91 -5.49
CA ILE A 46 -3.94 -8.58 -6.06
C ILE A 46 -2.66 -8.09 -6.73
N ASN A 47 -2.76 -7.69 -7.99
CA ASN A 47 -1.62 -7.18 -8.74
C ASN A 47 -1.17 -5.82 -8.23
N MET A 48 0.09 -5.75 -7.88
CA MET A 48 0.76 -4.53 -7.42
C MET A 48 2.15 -4.48 -8.05
N TYR A 49 2.96 -3.51 -7.69
CA TYR A 49 4.33 -3.39 -8.20
C TYR A 49 5.29 -3.33 -7.02
N TRP A 50 6.36 -4.12 -7.08
CA TRP A 50 7.36 -4.17 -6.04
C TRP A 50 8.60 -3.37 -6.45
N HIS A 51 8.88 -2.28 -5.73
CA HIS A 51 10.01 -1.37 -5.92
C HIS A 51 10.01 -0.59 -7.23
N THR A 52 9.46 -1.10 -8.31
CA THR A 52 9.46 -0.42 -9.62
C THR A 52 8.24 -0.83 -10.42
N LEU A 53 7.76 0.07 -11.27
CA LEU A 53 6.64 -0.24 -12.18
C LEU A 53 6.98 -1.33 -13.20
N ASP A 54 8.26 -1.67 -13.35
CA ASP A 54 8.69 -2.73 -14.23
C ASP A 54 8.61 -4.13 -13.60
N ARG A 55 8.27 -4.20 -12.30
CA ARG A 55 8.22 -5.47 -11.59
C ARG A 55 6.83 -5.68 -10.98
N LEU A 56 6.01 -6.43 -11.71
CA LEU A 56 4.70 -6.84 -11.20
C LEU A 56 4.89 -7.82 -10.04
N GLY A 57 4.23 -7.54 -8.92
CA GLY A 57 4.18 -8.42 -7.78
C GLY A 57 2.74 -8.68 -7.39
N LYS A 58 2.51 -9.68 -6.55
CA LYS A 58 1.17 -9.97 -6.04
C LYS A 58 1.15 -9.76 -4.54
N GLY A 59 0.22 -8.92 -4.09
CA GLY A 59 0.15 -8.52 -2.70
C GLY A 59 1.26 -7.55 -2.32
N LEU A 60 1.46 -7.37 -1.02
CA LEU A 60 2.46 -6.45 -0.50
C LEU A 60 3.85 -7.09 -0.45
N ALA A 61 4.87 -6.32 -0.81
CA ALA A 61 6.25 -6.72 -0.57
C ALA A 61 6.52 -6.56 0.93
N TYR A 62 6.40 -7.63 1.68
CA TYR A 62 6.38 -7.58 3.14
C TYR A 62 7.61 -6.87 3.73
N TYR A 63 8.79 -7.15 3.21
CA TYR A 63 10.04 -6.55 3.67
C TYR A 63 10.52 -5.40 2.79
N GLY A 64 9.73 -5.02 1.79
CA GLY A 64 10.17 -4.06 0.79
C GLY A 64 9.19 -2.92 0.58
N ILE A 65 9.24 -2.36 -0.60
CA ILE A 65 8.39 -1.23 -0.99
C ILE A 65 7.41 -1.69 -2.06
N THR A 66 6.13 -1.38 -1.87
CA THR A 66 5.08 -1.70 -2.83
C THR A 66 4.49 -0.42 -3.40
N LEU A 67 4.31 -0.38 -4.71
CA LEU A 67 3.58 0.68 -5.38
C LEU A 67 2.20 0.12 -5.72
N ILE A 68 1.17 0.62 -5.05
CA ILE A 68 -0.19 0.12 -5.17
C ILE A 68 -0.93 0.98 -6.19
N PRO A 69 -1.28 0.43 -7.37
CA PRO A 69 -1.96 1.21 -8.39
C PRO A 69 -3.43 1.42 -8.04
N PRO A 70 -4.06 2.48 -8.57
CA PRO A 70 -5.50 2.69 -8.35
C PRO A 70 -6.37 1.50 -8.74
N SER A 71 -5.94 0.72 -9.71
CA SER A 71 -6.67 -0.48 -10.14
C SER A 71 -6.78 -1.55 -9.06
N ALA A 72 -5.94 -1.52 -8.04
CA ALA A 72 -5.97 -2.48 -6.93
C ALA A 72 -6.90 -2.06 -5.79
N PHE A 73 -7.34 -0.80 -5.76
CA PHE A 73 -8.02 -0.26 -4.58
C PHE A 73 -9.37 -0.91 -4.30
N SER A 74 -10.14 -1.22 -5.33
CA SER A 74 -11.46 -1.83 -5.12
C SER A 74 -11.36 -3.18 -4.41
N GLU A 75 -10.42 -4.02 -4.85
CA GLU A 75 -10.21 -5.32 -4.21
C GLU A 75 -9.65 -5.18 -2.79
N LEU A 76 -8.69 -4.27 -2.59
CA LEU A 76 -8.16 -4.00 -1.26
C LEU A 76 -9.24 -3.52 -0.31
N LEU A 77 -10.06 -2.57 -0.75
CA LEU A 77 -11.15 -2.04 0.07
C LEU A 77 -12.16 -3.13 0.44
N SER A 78 -12.46 -4.04 -0.50
CA SER A 78 -13.39 -5.13 -0.20
C SER A 78 -12.88 -6.04 0.92
N VAL A 79 -11.57 -6.13 1.10
CA VAL A 79 -10.96 -6.94 2.15
C VAL A 79 -10.92 -6.20 3.48
N ILE A 80 -10.58 -4.90 3.47
CA ILE A 80 -10.28 -4.18 4.72
C ILE A 80 -11.45 -3.34 5.25
N GLU A 81 -12.46 -3.06 4.43
CA GLU A 81 -13.54 -2.14 4.78
C GLU A 81 -14.31 -2.56 6.04
N ASP A 82 -14.45 -3.86 6.27
CA ASP A 82 -15.18 -4.41 7.41
C ASP A 82 -14.32 -4.59 8.66
N ILE A 83 -13.05 -4.20 8.60
CA ILE A 83 -12.12 -4.34 9.73
C ILE A 83 -11.94 -2.97 10.38
N PRO A 84 -12.55 -2.74 11.58
CA PRO A 84 -12.51 -1.41 12.20
C PRO A 84 -11.10 -0.87 12.43
N ASP A 85 -10.15 -1.73 12.76
CA ASP A 85 -8.76 -1.32 13.03
C ASP A 85 -8.02 -0.89 11.77
N LEU A 86 -8.58 -1.15 10.58
CA LEU A 86 -8.00 -0.73 9.29
C LEU A 86 -8.77 0.44 8.67
N ARG A 87 -9.61 1.12 9.46
CA ARG A 87 -10.40 2.26 8.96
C ARG A 87 -9.51 3.36 8.38
N GLU A 88 -8.41 3.68 9.03
CA GLU A 88 -7.52 4.74 8.57
C GLU A 88 -6.92 4.38 7.21
N LEU A 89 -6.52 3.13 7.03
CA LEU A 89 -6.02 2.67 5.73
C LEU A 89 -7.13 2.71 4.67
N ALA A 90 -8.35 2.29 5.03
CA ALA A 90 -9.47 2.35 4.09
C ALA A 90 -9.75 3.78 3.63
N GLU A 91 -9.72 4.75 4.55
CA GLU A 91 -9.93 6.16 4.21
C GLU A 91 -8.81 6.68 3.31
N LEU A 92 -7.57 6.28 3.57
CA LEU A 92 -6.43 6.66 2.74
C LEU A 92 -6.60 6.14 1.31
N LEU A 93 -7.01 4.88 1.15
CA LEU A 93 -7.24 4.30 -0.17
C LEU A 93 -8.40 4.98 -0.90
N LYS A 94 -9.47 5.34 -0.18
CA LYS A 94 -10.59 6.07 -0.78
C LYS A 94 -10.16 7.44 -1.26
N GLN A 95 -9.33 8.13 -0.49
CA GLN A 95 -8.80 9.43 -0.89
C GLN A 95 -7.90 9.30 -2.11
N ALA A 96 -7.00 8.32 -2.12
CA ALA A 96 -6.13 8.06 -3.26
C ALA A 96 -6.94 7.73 -4.51
N LYS A 97 -8.02 6.97 -4.35
CA LYS A 97 -8.91 6.62 -5.46
C LYS A 97 -9.55 7.88 -6.07
N ARG A 98 -10.01 8.80 -5.23
CA ARG A 98 -10.59 10.06 -5.70
C ARG A 98 -9.58 10.89 -6.49
N GLN A 99 -8.31 10.83 -6.10
CA GLN A 99 -7.23 11.55 -6.75
C GLN A 99 -6.62 10.79 -7.93
N ASN A 100 -7.05 9.56 -8.15
CA ASN A 100 -6.44 8.64 -9.13
C ASN A 100 -4.93 8.52 -8.90
N ALA A 101 -4.52 8.41 -7.65
CA ALA A 101 -3.12 8.39 -7.23
C ALA A 101 -2.70 7.01 -6.75
N PHE A 102 -1.42 6.68 -6.93
CA PHE A 102 -0.83 5.48 -6.34
C PHE A 102 -0.70 5.64 -4.83
N VAL A 103 -0.66 4.52 -4.13
CA VAL A 103 -0.29 4.47 -2.72
C VAL A 103 1.03 3.73 -2.61
N ILE A 104 1.99 4.31 -1.87
CA ILE A 104 3.25 3.65 -1.59
C ILE A 104 3.17 2.97 -0.23
N HIS A 105 3.70 1.75 -0.16
CA HIS A 105 3.76 0.97 1.07
C HIS A 105 5.22 0.68 1.39
N PHE A 106 5.59 0.93 2.64
CA PHE A 106 6.89 0.57 3.17
C PHE A 106 6.70 -0.58 4.16
N GLY A 107 7.33 -1.72 3.87
CA GLY A 107 7.26 -2.90 4.71
C GLY A 107 8.14 -2.84 5.95
N VAL A 108 8.21 -3.95 6.64
CA VAL A 108 9.00 -4.05 7.89
C VAL A 108 10.47 -4.34 7.66
#